data_9271f0e76062460f8298ab9e84196a58
#
_entry.id   9271f0e76062460f8298ab9e84196a58
#
_cell.length_a   1.000
_cell.length_b   1.000
_cell.length_c   1.000
_cell.angle_alpha   90.00
_cell.angle_beta   90.00
_cell.angle_gamma   90.00
#
_symmetry.space_group_name_H-M   'P 1'
#
loop_
_entity.id
_entity.type
_entity.pdbx_description
1 polymer ?
#
loop_
_entity_poly.entity_id
_entity_poly.type
_entity_poly.pdbx_seq_one_letter_code
_entity_poly.pdbx_strand_id
1 'polypeptide(L)'
;MSRKLCQILMSLVSMMLLVASCSLTPQPPLPEGEGESQRGPNLMRHAHNVAVFEADSGFLMEVCNPWDTAVLLGSYFIPEEGFGSVICFSSTQWSVFIELGEVGRVKGILEGRNIHNPVMKDLLAEGTVKDVGTETAKNMEMMIQMHPDVILYSPYFDGNQDPLKVTGAMLFPFADYLETTPLGRAEWIRIVGMMTGRRVDADAWFNDIEARYDALKDLCAEVPERPTVFSDLPFNGQWYVAGGKSYIAQLFEDAGADYLWKDDPSTASFPLDSETILAKAKHADYWRVVNSSSLPMTYESLKCENSVYTLFDAYQSHHIIVCDIQETGYFETSQMEPDVLLADFIALFHPEVMAAYQPEYQTKYYQLME
;
A
#
# COMPACT_ATOMS: atom_id res chain seq x y z
N MET A 1 -13.56 -25.57 -5.64
CA MET A 1 -13.16 -24.20 -5.24
C MET A 1 -12.53 -24.28 -3.87
N SER A 2 -11.25 -23.96 -3.75
CA SER A 2 -10.47 -24.25 -2.54
C SER A 2 -10.66 -23.16 -1.48
N ARG A 3 -11.15 -23.53 -0.30
CA ARG A 3 -11.18 -22.75 0.93
C ARG A 3 -9.84 -22.09 1.33
N LYS A 4 -8.75 -22.39 0.61
CA LYS A 4 -7.39 -21.93 0.92
C LYS A 4 -7.08 -20.52 0.37
N LEU A 5 -7.72 -20.09 -0.74
CA LEU A 5 -7.48 -18.74 -1.29
C LEU A 5 -8.15 -17.64 -0.42
N CYS A 6 -9.29 -17.97 0.19
CA CYS A 6 -9.95 -17.10 1.16
C CYS A 6 -9.12 -16.92 2.46
N GLN A 7 -8.28 -17.90 2.82
CA GLN A 7 -7.45 -17.82 4.03
C GLN A 7 -6.27 -16.87 3.89
N ILE A 8 -5.77 -16.61 2.69
CA ILE A 8 -4.61 -15.72 2.46
C ILE A 8 -5.02 -14.25 2.61
N LEU A 9 -6.21 -13.86 2.12
CA LEU A 9 -6.78 -12.54 2.44
C LEU A 9 -7.22 -12.44 3.91
N MET A 10 -7.57 -13.56 4.55
CA MET A 10 -7.92 -13.60 5.96
C MET A 10 -6.77 -13.24 6.89
N SER A 11 -5.50 -13.49 6.52
CA SER A 11 -4.35 -13.11 7.35
C SER A 11 -4.12 -11.59 7.39
N LEU A 12 -4.56 -10.86 6.37
CA LEU A 12 -4.44 -9.39 6.29
C LEU A 12 -5.58 -8.64 7.01
N VAL A 13 -6.71 -9.28 7.26
CA VAL A 13 -7.91 -8.61 7.84
C VAL A 13 -8.31 -9.19 9.20
N SER A 14 -7.94 -10.43 9.53
CA SER A 14 -8.46 -11.15 10.71
C SER A 14 -7.68 -10.93 12.01
N MET A 15 -6.70 -10.02 12.05
CA MET A 15 -5.84 -9.80 13.23
C MET A 15 -6.12 -8.49 13.98
N MET A 16 -7.33 -8.01 13.91
CA MET A 16 -7.76 -6.81 14.64
C MET A 16 -8.59 -7.13 15.89
N LEU A 17 -8.13 -7.94 16.81
CA LEU A 17 -8.69 -7.95 18.20
C LEU A 17 -7.94 -8.98 19.06
N LEU A 18 -6.96 -8.52 19.83
CA LEU A 18 -6.71 -8.99 21.21
C LEU A 18 -5.54 -8.19 21.81
N VAL A 19 -5.82 -7.46 22.85
CA VAL A 19 -4.85 -6.67 23.64
C VAL A 19 -4.10 -7.62 24.58
N ALA A 20 -2.78 -7.67 24.43
CA ALA A 20 -1.91 -8.15 25.52
C ALA A 20 -0.51 -7.52 25.39
N SER A 21 -0.10 -6.82 26.41
CA SER A 21 1.21 -6.20 26.56
C SER A 21 2.34 -7.24 26.60
N CYS A 22 3.37 -7.08 25.75
CA CYS A 22 4.62 -7.80 25.89
C CYS A 22 5.81 -6.85 25.67
N SER A 23 6.75 -6.88 26.59
CA SER A 23 7.93 -6.03 26.69
C SER A 23 8.93 -6.30 25.56
N LEU A 24 9.30 -5.25 24.83
CA LEU A 24 10.37 -5.24 23.84
C LEU A 24 11.75 -5.30 24.55
N THR A 25 12.60 -6.20 24.12
CA THR A 25 14.04 -6.19 24.50
C THR A 25 14.76 -5.11 23.69
N PRO A 26 15.64 -4.30 24.33
CA PRO A 26 16.31 -3.19 23.64
C PRO A 26 17.31 -3.68 22.58
N GLN A 27 17.30 -3.04 21.40
CA GLN A 27 18.43 -3.08 20.47
C GLN A 27 19.70 -2.50 21.14
N PRO A 28 20.90 -2.86 20.66
CA PRO A 28 22.12 -2.27 21.19
C PRO A 28 22.07 -0.75 21.09
N PRO A 29 22.54 -0.03 22.13
CA PRO A 29 22.48 1.43 22.13
C PRO A 29 23.23 1.98 20.92
N LEU A 30 22.60 2.94 20.23
CA LEU A 30 23.27 3.83 19.28
C LEU A 30 24.49 4.44 19.98
N PRO A 31 25.57 4.79 19.26
CA PRO A 31 26.71 5.47 19.86
C PRO A 31 26.21 6.69 20.62
N GLU A 32 26.47 6.72 21.92
CA GLU A 32 26.12 7.84 22.79
C GLU A 32 26.83 9.10 22.28
N GLY A 33 26.11 10.09 21.80
CA GLY A 33 26.75 11.35 21.50
C GLY A 33 26.00 12.47 20.78
N GLU A 34 24.81 12.29 20.27
CA GLU A 34 24.13 13.41 19.63
C GLU A 34 22.72 13.63 20.22
N GLY A 35 22.60 14.67 21.05
CA GLY A 35 21.32 15.11 21.57
C GLY A 35 20.43 15.66 20.44
N GLU A 36 19.10 15.62 20.63
CA GLU A 36 18.05 16.08 19.70
C GLU A 36 18.25 17.48 19.09
N SER A 37 19.18 18.27 19.62
CA SER A 37 19.45 19.65 19.17
C SER A 37 20.43 19.80 18.00
N GLN A 38 20.97 18.70 17.42
CA GLN A 38 21.94 18.73 16.32
C GLN A 38 21.50 17.94 15.07
N ARG A 39 20.31 17.34 15.07
CA ARG A 39 19.81 16.63 13.88
C ARG A 39 19.39 17.62 12.80
N GLY A 40 19.77 17.34 11.56
CA GLY A 40 19.29 18.06 10.37
C GLY A 40 17.77 17.92 10.18
N PRO A 41 17.19 18.59 9.18
CA PRO A 41 15.77 18.47 8.88
C PRO A 41 15.41 17.04 8.45
N ASN A 42 14.18 16.61 8.75
CA ASN A 42 13.62 15.38 8.19
C ASN A 42 13.57 15.51 6.66
N LEU A 43 14.10 14.50 5.96
CA LEU A 43 14.13 14.48 4.50
C LEU A 43 12.79 14.04 3.89
N MET A 44 11.92 13.38 4.67
CA MET A 44 10.59 12.95 4.21
C MET A 44 9.59 14.12 4.32
N ARG A 45 8.73 14.27 3.31
CA ARG A 45 7.76 15.37 3.20
C ARG A 45 6.32 14.93 3.44
N HIS A 46 5.95 13.73 2.98
CA HIS A 46 4.60 13.19 2.99
C HIS A 46 4.46 11.92 3.83
N ALA A 47 5.52 11.11 3.90
CA ALA A 47 5.52 9.91 4.73
C ALA A 47 5.57 10.29 6.23
N HIS A 48 4.67 9.74 7.00
CA HIS A 48 4.54 10.00 8.44
C HIS A 48 5.06 8.85 9.30
N ASN A 49 5.16 7.65 8.73
CA ASN A 49 5.60 6.46 9.45
C ASN A 49 7.14 6.31 9.49
N VAL A 50 7.87 7.21 8.86
CA VAL A 50 9.33 7.23 8.87
C VAL A 50 9.87 8.64 8.83
N ALA A 51 10.90 8.91 9.64
CA ALA A 51 11.71 10.11 9.57
C ALA A 51 13.13 9.74 9.15
N VAL A 52 13.74 10.54 8.27
CA VAL A 52 15.09 10.30 7.74
C VAL A 52 15.95 11.53 7.93
N PHE A 53 17.15 11.31 8.45
CA PHE A 53 18.12 12.37 8.72
C PHE A 53 19.46 12.03 8.04
N GLU A 54 20.16 13.05 7.53
CA GLU A 54 21.52 12.88 7.07
C GLU A 54 22.47 12.61 8.24
N ALA A 55 23.44 11.73 8.01
CA ALA A 55 24.51 11.40 8.93
C ALA A 55 25.86 11.41 8.19
N ASP A 56 26.98 11.44 8.90
CA ASP A 56 28.33 11.62 8.31
C ASP A 56 28.69 10.63 7.19
N SER A 57 28.12 9.42 7.21
CA SER A 57 28.45 8.36 6.24
C SER A 57 27.21 7.60 5.76
N GLY A 58 26.05 8.24 5.78
CA GLY A 58 24.80 7.62 5.37
C GLY A 58 23.57 8.33 5.92
N PHE A 59 22.57 7.56 6.33
CA PHE A 59 21.28 8.06 6.79
C PHE A 59 20.86 7.39 8.09
N LEU A 60 20.29 8.16 8.99
CA LEU A 60 19.56 7.64 10.14
C LEU A 60 18.08 7.62 9.81
N MET A 61 17.45 6.45 9.85
CA MET A 61 16.03 6.26 9.62
C MET A 61 15.34 5.86 10.93
N GLU A 62 14.33 6.62 11.34
CA GLU A 62 13.51 6.33 12.50
C GLU A 62 12.11 5.94 12.03
N VAL A 63 11.72 4.67 12.22
CA VAL A 63 10.39 4.19 11.83
C VAL A 63 9.46 4.30 13.01
N CYS A 64 8.42 5.12 12.85
CA CYS A 64 7.38 5.34 13.87
C CYS A 64 6.48 4.11 13.97
N ASN A 65 5.93 3.88 15.15
CA ASN A 65 4.85 2.91 15.32
C ASN A 65 3.55 3.51 14.80
N PRO A 66 2.95 2.98 13.70
CA PRO A 66 1.74 3.57 13.11
C PRO A 66 0.50 3.53 14.02
N TRP A 67 0.52 2.69 15.06
CA TRP A 67 -0.57 2.56 16.05
C TRP A 67 -0.33 3.40 17.33
N ASP A 68 0.91 3.85 17.54
CA ASP A 68 1.29 4.75 18.63
C ASP A 68 2.50 5.58 18.18
N THR A 69 2.26 6.70 17.54
CA THR A 69 3.29 7.55 16.92
C THR A 69 4.28 8.18 17.93
N ALA A 70 4.00 8.08 19.25
CA ALA A 70 4.96 8.47 20.29
C ALA A 70 6.07 7.42 20.50
N VAL A 71 5.95 6.23 19.89
CA VAL A 71 6.88 5.11 20.03
C VAL A 71 7.52 4.80 18.67
N LEU A 72 8.84 4.54 18.65
CA LEU A 72 9.53 4.07 17.47
C LEU A 72 9.49 2.54 17.39
N LEU A 73 9.26 2.00 16.20
CA LEU A 73 9.54 0.59 15.90
C LEU A 73 11.04 0.31 15.89
N GLY A 74 11.84 1.30 15.51
CA GLY A 74 13.29 1.23 15.57
C GLY A 74 13.97 2.41 14.92
N SER A 75 15.29 2.50 15.15
CA SER A 75 16.21 3.45 14.52
C SER A 75 17.28 2.66 13.78
N TYR A 76 17.54 2.99 12.52
CA TYR A 76 18.35 2.22 11.61
C TYR A 76 19.38 3.12 10.94
N PHE A 77 20.64 2.74 11.00
CA PHE A 77 21.68 3.40 10.20
C PHE A 77 21.80 2.71 8.84
N ILE A 78 21.68 3.48 7.78
CA ILE A 78 21.81 3.02 6.39
C ILE A 78 23.09 3.64 5.84
N PRO A 79 24.12 2.86 5.47
CA PRO A 79 25.34 3.40 4.89
C PRO A 79 25.08 4.03 3.52
N GLU A 80 25.90 5.00 3.10
CA GLU A 80 25.71 5.71 1.84
C GLU A 80 25.76 4.79 0.62
N GLU A 81 26.58 3.71 0.67
CA GLU A 81 26.65 2.69 -0.38
C GLU A 81 25.43 1.76 -0.40
N GLY A 82 24.59 1.77 0.65
CA GLY A 82 23.42 0.93 0.80
C GLY A 82 23.76 -0.53 1.07
N PHE A 83 22.81 -1.44 0.80
CA PHE A 83 22.89 -2.88 1.05
C PHE A 83 23.04 -3.67 -0.26
N GLY A 84 23.84 -4.73 -0.25
CA GLY A 84 24.08 -5.61 -1.41
C GLY A 84 23.02 -6.68 -1.61
N SER A 85 22.31 -7.08 -0.54
CA SER A 85 21.37 -8.21 -0.57
C SER A 85 20.16 -7.97 0.35
N VAL A 86 18.97 -8.17 -0.22
CA VAL A 86 17.70 -7.88 0.44
C VAL A 86 16.73 -9.06 0.30
N ILE A 87 15.97 -9.34 1.35
CA ILE A 87 14.76 -10.18 1.28
C ILE A 87 13.55 -9.27 1.50
N CYS A 88 12.53 -9.37 0.63
CA CYS A 88 11.31 -8.59 0.69
C CYS A 88 10.10 -9.48 1.02
N PHE A 89 9.32 -9.09 2.02
CA PHE A 89 8.15 -9.87 2.43
C PHE A 89 6.85 -9.43 1.75
N SER A 90 6.86 -8.31 1.04
CA SER A 90 5.69 -7.78 0.33
C SER A 90 6.02 -7.40 -1.10
N SER A 91 5.02 -7.47 -1.98
CA SER A 91 5.12 -7.00 -3.35
C SER A 91 5.39 -5.49 -3.41
N THR A 92 4.85 -4.70 -2.49
CA THR A 92 5.09 -3.26 -2.42
C THR A 92 6.57 -2.93 -2.16
N GLN A 93 7.31 -3.84 -1.54
CA GLN A 93 8.74 -3.68 -1.24
C GLN A 93 9.59 -3.97 -2.48
N TRP A 94 9.49 -5.19 -3.04
CA TRP A 94 10.37 -5.58 -4.15
C TRP A 94 10.05 -4.84 -5.47
N SER A 95 8.83 -4.37 -5.66
CA SER A 95 8.48 -3.60 -6.86
C SER A 95 9.24 -2.27 -6.95
N VAL A 96 9.54 -1.65 -5.82
CA VAL A 96 10.39 -0.44 -5.77
C VAL A 96 11.81 -0.72 -6.25
N PHE A 97 12.37 -1.91 -5.95
CA PHE A 97 13.68 -2.31 -6.47
C PHE A 97 13.65 -2.51 -7.99
N ILE A 98 12.53 -2.97 -8.55
CA ILE A 98 12.36 -3.07 -10.01
C ILE A 98 12.36 -1.66 -10.61
N GLU A 99 11.57 -0.75 -10.04
CA GLU A 99 11.43 0.63 -10.52
C GLU A 99 12.77 1.38 -10.53
N LEU A 100 13.57 1.20 -9.48
CA LEU A 100 14.91 1.82 -9.40
C LEU A 100 16.01 1.08 -10.18
N GLY A 101 15.69 -0.03 -10.86
CA GLY A 101 16.67 -0.85 -11.58
C GLY A 101 17.61 -1.64 -10.66
N GLU A 102 17.26 -1.83 -9.40
CA GLU A 102 18.08 -2.46 -8.36
C GLU A 102 17.56 -3.85 -7.94
N VAL A 103 16.69 -4.46 -8.75
CA VAL A 103 16.08 -5.78 -8.46
C VAL A 103 17.12 -6.89 -8.28
N GLY A 104 18.32 -6.76 -8.85
CA GLY A 104 19.43 -7.69 -8.67
C GLY A 104 19.90 -7.85 -7.20
N ARG A 105 19.56 -6.90 -6.32
CA ARG A 105 19.81 -6.98 -4.87
C ARG A 105 18.77 -7.84 -4.15
N VAL A 106 17.58 -8.04 -4.70
CA VAL A 106 16.54 -8.89 -4.12
C VAL A 106 16.94 -10.36 -4.28
N LYS A 107 17.12 -11.06 -3.17
CA LYS A 107 17.53 -12.48 -3.15
C LYS A 107 16.37 -13.42 -2.83
N GLY A 108 15.37 -12.92 -2.10
CA GLY A 108 14.22 -13.71 -1.70
C GLY A 108 12.96 -12.87 -1.51
N ILE A 109 11.82 -13.50 -1.73
CA ILE A 109 10.50 -12.89 -1.52
C ILE A 109 9.56 -13.91 -0.90
N LEU A 110 8.49 -13.43 -0.25
CA LEU A 110 7.38 -14.29 0.16
C LEU A 110 6.32 -14.37 -0.93
N GLU A 111 5.48 -15.43 -0.87
CA GLU A 111 4.27 -15.61 -1.69
C GLU A 111 4.54 -15.60 -3.21
N GLY A 112 5.67 -16.15 -3.65
CA GLY A 112 6.10 -16.16 -5.05
C GLY A 112 5.10 -16.72 -6.06
N ARG A 113 4.03 -17.39 -5.59
CA ARG A 113 2.96 -17.94 -6.43
C ARG A 113 1.90 -16.91 -6.84
N ASN A 114 1.84 -15.77 -6.12
CA ASN A 114 0.79 -14.75 -6.28
C ASN A 114 1.29 -13.50 -7.02
N ILE A 115 2.39 -13.63 -7.75
CA ILE A 115 3.03 -12.50 -8.43
C ILE A 115 2.50 -12.37 -9.86
N HIS A 116 2.24 -11.13 -10.27
CA HIS A 116 1.79 -10.79 -11.62
C HIS A 116 2.93 -10.16 -12.43
N ASN A 117 3.84 -9.43 -11.79
CA ASN A 117 4.95 -8.74 -12.45
C ASN A 117 5.84 -9.69 -13.26
N PRO A 118 6.01 -9.48 -14.58
CA PRO A 118 6.74 -10.39 -15.46
C PRO A 118 8.23 -10.49 -15.10
N VAL A 119 8.86 -9.36 -14.70
CA VAL A 119 10.28 -9.34 -14.33
C VAL A 119 10.52 -10.24 -13.11
N MET A 120 9.67 -10.13 -12.09
CA MET A 120 9.82 -10.95 -10.90
C MET A 120 9.50 -12.44 -11.17
N LYS A 121 8.53 -12.72 -12.05
CA LYS A 121 8.24 -14.10 -12.51
C LYS A 121 9.45 -14.74 -13.17
N ASP A 122 10.12 -14.01 -14.05
CA ASP A 122 11.29 -14.51 -14.78
C ASP A 122 12.45 -14.78 -13.79
N LEU A 123 12.72 -13.85 -12.86
CA LEU A 123 13.75 -14.01 -11.83
C LEU A 123 13.50 -15.20 -10.90
N LEU A 124 12.24 -15.49 -10.56
CA LEU A 124 11.83 -16.68 -9.81
C LEU A 124 12.04 -17.97 -10.63
N ALA A 125 11.64 -17.95 -11.91
CA ALA A 125 11.79 -19.10 -12.81
C ALA A 125 13.26 -19.45 -13.05
N GLU A 126 14.11 -18.44 -13.20
CA GLU A 126 15.56 -18.60 -13.32
C GLU A 126 16.23 -19.01 -12.00
N GLY A 127 15.52 -18.84 -10.89
CA GLY A 127 16.05 -19.10 -9.55
C GLY A 127 17.06 -18.06 -9.05
N THR A 128 17.13 -16.91 -9.70
CA THR A 128 17.92 -15.74 -9.25
C THR A 128 17.32 -15.15 -7.96
N VAL A 129 16.01 -15.04 -7.90
CA VAL A 129 15.22 -14.76 -6.70
C VAL A 129 14.58 -16.04 -6.20
N LYS A 130 14.51 -16.25 -4.90
CA LYS A 130 13.91 -17.44 -4.29
C LYS A 130 12.59 -17.10 -3.59
N ASP A 131 11.60 -17.98 -3.73
CA ASP A 131 10.43 -17.99 -2.86
C ASP A 131 10.83 -18.55 -1.50
N VAL A 132 10.85 -17.70 -0.48
CA VAL A 132 11.22 -18.07 0.89
C VAL A 132 10.01 -18.45 1.75
N GLY A 133 8.89 -18.76 1.13
CA GLY A 133 7.70 -19.30 1.77
C GLY A 133 6.53 -18.32 1.84
N THR A 134 5.73 -18.45 2.88
CA THR A 134 4.54 -17.61 3.12
C THR A 134 4.69 -16.85 4.43
N GLU A 135 3.80 -15.85 4.66
CA GLU A 135 3.83 -15.08 5.91
C GLU A 135 3.75 -15.99 7.15
N THR A 136 2.96 -17.05 7.09
CA THR A 136 2.77 -18.00 8.20
C THR A 136 3.76 -19.18 8.21
N ALA A 137 4.49 -19.40 7.13
CA ALA A 137 5.41 -20.54 6.96
C ALA A 137 6.66 -20.14 6.18
N LYS A 138 7.52 -19.36 6.84
CA LYS A 138 8.79 -18.87 6.29
C LYS A 138 9.86 -19.96 6.26
N ASN A 139 10.61 -20.07 5.19
CA ASN A 139 11.75 -20.98 5.08
C ASN A 139 13.00 -20.36 5.71
N MET A 140 13.11 -20.49 7.04
CA MET A 140 14.18 -19.89 7.83
C MET A 140 15.57 -20.41 7.42
N GLU A 141 15.70 -21.70 7.08
CA GLU A 141 16.98 -22.29 6.65
C GLU A 141 17.47 -21.62 5.36
N MET A 142 16.59 -21.46 4.38
CA MET A 142 16.93 -20.81 3.12
C MET A 142 17.33 -19.34 3.33
N MET A 143 16.60 -18.59 4.18
CA MET A 143 16.94 -17.20 4.49
C MET A 143 18.29 -17.06 5.19
N ILE A 144 18.63 -17.96 6.12
CA ILE A 144 19.95 -18.00 6.78
C ILE A 144 21.05 -18.25 5.75
N GLN A 145 20.85 -19.21 4.84
CA GLN A 145 21.84 -19.56 3.79
C GLN A 145 22.07 -18.42 2.79
N MET A 146 21.09 -17.53 2.60
CA MET A 146 21.23 -16.37 1.72
C MET A 146 22.11 -15.26 2.30
N HIS A 147 22.33 -15.22 3.62
CA HIS A 147 23.07 -14.15 4.31
C HIS A 147 22.61 -12.75 3.87
N PRO A 148 21.33 -12.40 3.99
CA PRO A 148 20.84 -11.08 3.57
C PRO A 148 21.41 -9.99 4.48
N ASP A 149 21.71 -8.81 3.90
CA ASP A 149 22.09 -7.64 4.68
C ASP A 149 20.86 -7.07 5.41
N VAL A 150 19.70 -7.06 4.73
CA VAL A 150 18.44 -6.56 5.28
C VAL A 150 17.26 -7.44 4.88
N ILE A 151 16.31 -7.57 5.80
CA ILE A 151 14.99 -8.13 5.54
C ILE A 151 13.97 -7.00 5.73
N LEU A 152 13.27 -6.64 4.65
CA LEU A 152 12.15 -5.74 4.70
C LEU A 152 10.90 -6.54 5.06
N TYR A 153 10.20 -6.12 6.11
CA TYR A 153 8.98 -6.76 6.55
C TYR A 153 7.86 -5.74 6.78
N SER A 154 6.62 -6.15 6.61
CA SER A 154 5.46 -5.32 6.93
C SER A 154 5.16 -5.42 8.42
N PRO A 155 5.19 -4.31 9.19
CA PRO A 155 4.88 -4.37 10.61
C PRO A 155 3.38 -4.62 10.85
N TYR A 156 3.05 -5.44 11.85
CA TYR A 156 1.67 -5.68 12.31
C TYR A 156 1.57 -5.33 13.79
N PHE A 157 0.37 -5.01 14.25
CA PHE A 157 0.11 -4.55 15.61
C PHE A 157 0.66 -5.48 16.71
N ASP A 158 0.57 -6.79 16.50
CA ASP A 158 1.04 -7.85 17.41
C ASP A 158 2.13 -8.74 16.78
N GLY A 159 2.77 -8.25 15.70
CA GLY A 159 3.79 -8.98 14.96
C GLY A 159 5.04 -9.25 15.80
N ASN A 160 5.46 -10.52 15.88
CA ASN A 160 6.73 -10.92 16.49
C ASN A 160 7.75 -11.28 15.43
N GLN A 161 8.79 -10.46 15.28
CA GLN A 161 9.91 -10.66 14.35
C GLN A 161 11.13 -11.33 14.99
N ASP A 162 11.08 -11.69 16.29
CA ASP A 162 12.19 -12.31 16.97
C ASP A 162 12.74 -13.57 16.28
N PRO A 163 11.90 -14.45 15.69
CA PRO A 163 12.44 -15.60 14.94
C PRO A 163 13.37 -15.23 13.79
N LEU A 164 13.18 -14.05 13.16
CA LEU A 164 14.01 -13.60 12.04
C LEU A 164 15.40 -13.14 12.46
N LYS A 165 15.64 -12.83 13.73
CA LYS A 165 16.95 -12.40 14.25
C LYS A 165 18.05 -13.46 14.05
N VAL A 166 17.67 -14.72 13.94
CA VAL A 166 18.63 -15.82 13.69
C VAL A 166 19.31 -15.70 12.32
N THR A 167 18.75 -14.94 11.37
CA THR A 167 19.37 -14.69 10.06
C THR A 167 20.59 -13.78 10.14
N GLY A 168 20.72 -12.98 11.21
CA GLY A 168 21.77 -11.96 11.37
C GLY A 168 21.55 -10.70 10.54
N ALA A 169 20.49 -10.65 9.73
CA ALA A 169 20.14 -9.50 8.92
C ALA A 169 19.59 -8.33 9.75
N MET A 170 19.73 -7.11 9.25
CA MET A 170 18.94 -5.98 9.74
C MET A 170 17.46 -6.24 9.43
N LEU A 171 16.61 -6.18 10.45
CA LEU A 171 15.15 -6.30 10.27
C LEU A 171 14.57 -4.90 10.18
N PHE A 172 14.17 -4.49 8.97
CA PHE A 172 13.65 -3.15 8.72
C PHE A 172 12.12 -3.18 8.51
N PRO A 173 11.33 -2.50 9.36
CA PRO A 173 9.88 -2.41 9.20
C PRO A 173 9.55 -1.44 8.06
N PHE A 174 9.02 -1.98 6.96
CA PHE A 174 8.59 -1.20 5.80
C PHE A 174 7.09 -0.92 5.93
N ALA A 175 6.75 0.28 6.44
CA ALA A 175 5.39 0.64 6.86
C ALA A 175 4.61 1.47 5.82
N ASP A 176 4.96 1.35 4.54
CA ASP A 176 4.36 2.06 3.40
C ASP A 176 2.85 1.91 3.34
N TYR A 177 2.36 0.69 3.53
CA TYR A 177 0.93 0.38 3.44
C TYR A 177 0.07 1.00 4.56
N LEU A 178 0.72 1.47 5.64
CA LEU A 178 0.09 2.15 6.78
C LEU A 178 0.11 3.68 6.65
N GLU A 179 0.72 4.22 5.59
CA GLU A 179 0.60 5.65 5.29
C GLU A 179 -0.83 6.02 4.95
N THR A 180 -1.25 7.19 5.41
CA THR A 180 -2.62 7.66 5.30
C THR A 180 -2.87 8.50 4.05
N THR A 181 -1.81 8.89 3.35
CA THR A 181 -1.89 9.69 2.12
C THR A 181 -1.29 8.96 0.93
N PRO A 182 -1.81 9.19 -0.30
CA PRO A 182 -1.26 8.58 -1.51
C PRO A 182 0.22 8.91 -1.74
N LEU A 183 0.60 10.19 -1.60
CA LEU A 183 1.98 10.63 -1.74
C LEU A 183 2.87 10.10 -0.61
N GLY A 184 2.35 9.99 0.63
CA GLY A 184 3.09 9.38 1.73
C GLY A 184 3.49 7.93 1.43
N ARG A 185 2.60 7.14 0.81
CA ARG A 185 2.90 5.77 0.38
C ARG A 185 3.98 5.73 -0.70
N ALA A 186 3.85 6.58 -1.71
CA ALA A 186 4.81 6.63 -2.82
C ALA A 186 6.19 7.12 -2.38
N GLU A 187 6.27 7.98 -1.37
CA GLU A 187 7.54 8.53 -0.89
C GLU A 187 8.49 7.46 -0.30
N TRP A 188 8.00 6.27 0.05
CA TRP A 188 8.83 5.16 0.50
C TRP A 188 9.82 4.66 -0.57
N ILE A 189 9.68 5.04 -1.85
CA ILE A 189 10.70 4.80 -2.87
C ILE A 189 12.03 5.44 -2.48
N ARG A 190 12.03 6.59 -1.81
CA ARG A 190 13.23 7.29 -1.35
C ARG A 190 14.00 6.49 -0.30
N ILE A 191 13.28 5.72 0.56
CA ILE A 191 13.89 4.80 1.52
C ILE A 191 14.71 3.73 0.78
N VAL A 192 14.11 3.10 -0.24
CA VAL A 192 14.81 2.10 -1.07
C VAL A 192 15.95 2.74 -1.86
N GLY A 193 15.77 3.97 -2.37
CA GLY A 193 16.83 4.74 -3.02
C GLY A 193 18.05 4.94 -2.13
N MET A 194 17.87 5.26 -0.86
CA MET A 194 18.95 5.37 0.13
C MET A 194 19.56 4.00 0.44
N MET A 195 18.72 2.96 0.59
CA MET A 195 19.18 1.58 0.86
C MET A 195 19.99 0.97 -0.29
N THR A 196 19.92 1.55 -1.48
CA THR A 196 20.59 1.04 -2.69
C THR A 196 21.67 1.98 -3.25
N GLY A 197 21.90 3.14 -2.60
CA GLY A 197 22.80 4.18 -3.12
C GLY A 197 22.21 4.93 -4.34
N ARG A 198 20.89 4.82 -4.59
CA ARG A 198 20.16 5.44 -5.70
C ARG A 198 19.28 6.61 -5.25
N ARG A 199 19.69 7.32 -4.19
CA ARG A 199 18.93 8.44 -3.63
C ARG A 199 18.53 9.47 -4.69
N VAL A 200 19.46 9.88 -5.52
CA VAL A 200 19.21 10.94 -6.52
C VAL A 200 18.14 10.53 -7.52
N ASP A 201 18.16 9.28 -7.97
CA ASP A 201 17.18 8.75 -8.91
C ASP A 201 15.80 8.62 -8.24
N ALA A 202 15.76 8.13 -6.99
CA ALA A 202 14.53 8.00 -6.21
C ALA A 202 13.92 9.37 -5.89
N ASP A 203 14.74 10.37 -5.55
CA ASP A 203 14.28 11.75 -5.33
C ASP A 203 13.70 12.35 -6.61
N ALA A 204 14.37 12.17 -7.76
CA ALA A 204 13.90 12.66 -9.05
C ALA A 204 12.57 11.98 -9.43
N TRP A 205 12.49 10.66 -9.26
CA TRP A 205 11.28 9.90 -9.53
C TRP A 205 10.10 10.36 -8.67
N PHE A 206 10.30 10.49 -7.35
CA PHE A 206 9.25 10.94 -6.44
C PHE A 206 8.78 12.37 -6.74
N ASN A 207 9.71 13.29 -7.02
CA ASN A 207 9.37 14.68 -7.37
C ASN A 207 8.51 14.76 -8.66
N ASP A 208 8.76 13.88 -9.62
CA ASP A 208 7.98 13.82 -10.86
C ASP A 208 6.56 13.30 -10.61
N ILE A 209 6.42 12.24 -9.78
CA ILE A 209 5.11 11.73 -9.34
C ILE A 209 4.33 12.78 -8.55
N GLU A 210 4.97 13.44 -7.59
CA GLU A 210 4.37 14.52 -6.79
C GLU A 210 3.82 15.63 -7.69
N ALA A 211 4.63 16.11 -8.64
CA ALA A 211 4.22 17.15 -9.57
C ALA A 211 3.02 16.75 -10.44
N ARG A 212 2.99 15.50 -10.93
CA ARG A 212 1.83 14.99 -11.69
C ARG A 212 0.59 14.82 -10.83
N TYR A 213 0.76 14.32 -9.61
CA TYR A 213 -0.34 14.17 -8.65
C TYR A 213 -0.98 15.52 -8.32
N ASP A 214 -0.15 16.52 -7.99
CA ASP A 214 -0.63 17.86 -7.65
C ASP A 214 -1.33 18.52 -8.83
N ALA A 215 -0.78 18.39 -10.04
CA ALA A 215 -1.41 18.91 -11.25
C ALA A 215 -2.80 18.29 -11.52
N LEU A 216 -2.96 16.98 -11.30
CA LEU A 216 -4.24 16.28 -11.42
C LEU A 216 -5.23 16.72 -10.33
N LYS A 217 -4.79 16.83 -9.09
CA LYS A 217 -5.59 17.32 -7.96
C LYS A 217 -6.13 18.73 -8.22
N ASP A 218 -5.28 19.62 -8.75
CA ASP A 218 -5.66 21.00 -9.08
C ASP A 218 -6.77 21.06 -10.13
N LEU A 219 -6.87 20.10 -11.07
CA LEU A 219 -7.95 20.03 -12.05
C LEU A 219 -9.33 19.86 -11.40
N CYS A 220 -9.36 19.18 -10.25
CA CYS A 220 -10.61 18.87 -9.54
C CYS A 220 -10.88 19.81 -8.35
N ALA A 221 -10.01 20.81 -8.09
CA ALA A 221 -10.15 21.69 -6.94
C ALA A 221 -11.48 22.50 -6.96
N GLU A 222 -11.95 22.89 -8.16
CA GLU A 222 -13.13 23.73 -8.35
C GLU A 222 -14.20 23.08 -9.24
N VAL A 223 -14.27 21.73 -9.27
CA VAL A 223 -15.35 21.05 -10.00
C VAL A 223 -16.72 21.44 -9.41
N PRO A 224 -17.71 21.81 -10.25
CA PRO A 224 -19.00 22.33 -9.76
C PRO A 224 -19.87 21.24 -9.12
N GLU A 225 -19.70 20.00 -9.54
CA GLU A 225 -20.46 18.85 -9.05
C GLU A 225 -19.47 17.79 -8.55
N ARG A 226 -19.72 17.28 -7.35
CA ARG A 226 -18.93 16.25 -6.72
C ARG A 226 -19.78 14.99 -6.55
N PRO A 227 -19.60 13.96 -7.40
CA PRO A 227 -20.40 12.76 -7.28
C PRO A 227 -20.14 12.05 -5.95
N THR A 228 -21.20 11.50 -5.38
CA THR A 228 -21.10 10.72 -4.14
C THR A 228 -20.54 9.34 -4.41
N VAL A 229 -19.64 8.86 -3.55
CA VAL A 229 -18.99 7.55 -3.71
C VAL A 229 -18.98 6.78 -2.40
N PHE A 230 -19.21 5.46 -2.51
CA PHE A 230 -18.96 4.50 -1.43
C PHE A 230 -18.10 3.34 -1.93
N SER A 231 -17.58 2.52 -1.01
CA SER A 231 -16.57 1.53 -1.36
C SER A 231 -16.80 0.15 -0.74
N ASP A 232 -16.15 -0.82 -1.37
CA ASP A 232 -15.91 -2.18 -0.95
C ASP A 232 -17.14 -3.10 -0.99
N LEU A 233 -16.97 -4.32 -0.51
CA LEU A 233 -17.97 -5.38 -0.41
C LEU A 233 -17.92 -5.98 0.99
N PRO A 234 -19.00 -6.59 1.46
CA PRO A 234 -18.99 -7.25 2.75
C PRO A 234 -18.06 -8.46 2.74
N PHE A 235 -17.34 -8.64 3.84
CA PHE A 235 -16.52 -9.80 4.09
C PHE A 235 -16.99 -10.49 5.37
N ASN A 236 -17.27 -11.80 5.29
CA ASN A 236 -17.83 -12.56 6.40
C ASN A 236 -19.11 -11.94 7.00
N GLY A 237 -19.98 -11.38 6.16
CA GLY A 237 -21.25 -10.77 6.58
C GLY A 237 -21.12 -9.36 7.16
N GLN A 238 -19.96 -8.75 7.15
CA GLN A 238 -19.69 -7.42 7.65
C GLN A 238 -19.03 -6.56 6.58
N TRP A 239 -19.49 -5.31 6.42
CA TRP A 239 -18.96 -4.38 5.45
C TRP A 239 -17.83 -3.55 6.07
N TYR A 240 -16.64 -3.64 5.53
CA TYR A 240 -15.50 -2.86 5.98
C TYR A 240 -15.32 -1.64 5.07
N VAL A 241 -15.81 -0.49 5.53
CA VAL A 241 -15.66 0.77 4.79
C VAL A 241 -14.34 1.46 5.15
N ALA A 242 -13.74 2.12 4.18
CA ALA A 242 -12.53 2.91 4.42
C ALA A 242 -12.84 4.08 5.36
N GLY A 243 -11.98 4.33 6.33
CA GLY A 243 -12.08 5.51 7.20
C GLY A 243 -11.90 6.80 6.41
N GLY A 244 -12.50 7.89 6.89
CA GLY A 244 -12.46 9.19 6.21
C GLY A 244 -11.08 9.84 6.18
N LYS A 245 -10.11 9.31 6.95
CA LYS A 245 -8.70 9.74 6.96
C LYS A 245 -7.76 8.73 6.32
N SER A 246 -8.29 7.76 5.57
CA SER A 246 -7.51 6.78 4.82
C SER A 246 -7.01 7.36 3.48
N TYR A 247 -5.97 6.73 2.92
CA TYR A 247 -5.42 7.14 1.62
C TYR A 247 -6.46 7.05 0.49
N ILE A 248 -7.39 6.07 0.54
CA ILE A 248 -8.43 5.94 -0.49
C ILE A 248 -9.50 7.03 -0.38
N ALA A 249 -9.85 7.44 0.85
CA ALA A 249 -10.75 8.58 1.06
C ALA A 249 -10.11 9.88 0.55
N GLN A 250 -8.79 10.05 0.75
CA GLN A 250 -8.04 11.17 0.20
C GLN A 250 -8.03 11.16 -1.34
N LEU A 251 -7.85 9.98 -1.98
CA LEU A 251 -7.93 9.87 -3.44
C LEU A 251 -9.31 10.28 -3.98
N PHE A 252 -10.39 9.89 -3.31
CA PHE A 252 -11.73 10.32 -3.72
C PHE A 252 -11.91 11.83 -3.58
N GLU A 253 -11.44 12.41 -2.48
CA GLU A 253 -11.49 13.86 -2.26
C GLU A 253 -10.69 14.62 -3.33
N ASP A 254 -9.45 14.20 -3.58
CA ASP A 254 -8.54 14.80 -4.56
C ASP A 254 -9.05 14.63 -6.00
N ALA A 255 -9.78 13.54 -6.29
CA ALA A 255 -10.46 13.31 -7.57
C ALA A 255 -11.79 14.08 -7.71
N GLY A 256 -12.16 14.95 -6.77
CA GLY A 256 -13.37 15.74 -6.85
C GLY A 256 -14.65 14.96 -6.53
N ALA A 257 -14.61 13.84 -5.82
CA ALA A 257 -15.78 13.11 -5.35
C ALA A 257 -16.12 13.42 -3.88
N ASP A 258 -17.32 13.04 -3.46
CA ASP A 258 -17.83 13.19 -2.10
C ASP A 258 -17.97 11.81 -1.45
N TYR A 259 -16.95 11.39 -0.70
CA TYR A 259 -16.95 10.10 -0.03
C TYR A 259 -17.94 10.08 1.14
N LEU A 260 -18.84 9.10 1.20
CA LEU A 260 -19.94 9.09 2.16
C LEU A 260 -19.49 9.02 3.64
N TRP A 261 -18.27 8.53 3.92
CA TRP A 261 -17.70 8.50 5.28
C TRP A 261 -16.49 9.42 5.46
N LYS A 262 -16.37 10.50 4.67
CA LYS A 262 -15.26 11.47 4.74
C LYS A 262 -15.04 12.09 6.12
N ASP A 263 -16.11 12.21 6.93
CA ASP A 263 -16.08 12.80 8.27
C ASP A 263 -15.67 11.79 9.36
N ASP A 264 -15.52 10.50 9.03
CA ASP A 264 -15.05 9.50 9.97
C ASP A 264 -13.56 9.73 10.29
N PRO A 265 -13.16 9.74 11.58
CA PRO A 265 -11.79 10.06 11.96
C PRO A 265 -10.78 8.92 11.73
N SER A 266 -11.24 7.72 11.38
CA SER A 266 -10.40 6.54 11.23
C SER A 266 -9.48 6.64 10.01
N THR A 267 -8.25 6.17 10.16
CA THR A 267 -7.28 6.00 9.06
C THR A 267 -7.33 4.61 8.43
N ALA A 268 -7.89 3.63 9.15
CA ALA A 268 -8.10 2.26 8.71
C ALA A 268 -9.57 2.01 8.37
N SER A 269 -9.85 0.88 7.73
CA SER A 269 -11.24 0.45 7.51
C SER A 269 -11.91 0.04 8.82
N PHE A 270 -13.20 0.34 8.95
CA PHE A 270 -14.01 0.00 10.09
C PHE A 270 -15.28 -0.76 9.68
N PRO A 271 -15.80 -1.64 10.54
CA PRO A 271 -16.94 -2.49 10.20
C PRO A 271 -18.28 -1.78 10.36
N LEU A 272 -19.17 -1.98 9.39
CA LEU A 272 -20.58 -1.58 9.43
C LEU A 272 -21.47 -2.78 9.03
N ASP A 273 -22.71 -2.79 9.48
CA ASP A 273 -23.69 -3.74 9.00
C ASP A 273 -24.29 -3.31 7.63
N SER A 274 -24.80 -4.29 6.89
CA SER A 274 -25.35 -4.06 5.54
C SER A 274 -26.59 -3.15 5.52
N GLU A 275 -27.34 -3.08 6.61
CA GLU A 275 -28.53 -2.20 6.70
C GLU A 275 -28.09 -0.73 6.82
N THR A 276 -27.06 -0.46 7.64
CA THR A 276 -26.43 0.86 7.75
C THR A 276 -25.85 1.31 6.42
N ILE A 277 -25.16 0.41 5.69
CA ILE A 277 -24.64 0.71 4.35
C ILE A 277 -25.81 1.04 3.39
N LEU A 278 -26.82 0.18 3.31
CA LEU A 278 -27.95 0.42 2.42
C LEU A 278 -28.66 1.73 2.74
N ALA A 279 -28.87 2.04 4.00
CA ALA A 279 -29.54 3.28 4.41
C ALA A 279 -28.77 4.53 4.00
N LYS A 280 -27.43 4.51 4.04
CA LYS A 280 -26.57 5.66 3.73
C LYS A 280 -26.17 5.73 2.25
N ALA A 281 -25.87 4.59 1.63
CA ALA A 281 -25.28 4.54 0.29
C ALA A 281 -26.26 4.20 -0.82
N LYS A 282 -27.55 3.97 -0.52
CA LYS A 282 -28.56 3.60 -1.52
C LYS A 282 -28.58 4.53 -2.72
N HIS A 283 -28.45 5.83 -2.48
CA HIS A 283 -28.56 6.88 -3.50
C HIS A 283 -27.20 7.48 -3.88
N ALA A 284 -26.08 6.75 -3.60
CA ALA A 284 -24.77 7.17 -4.05
C ALA A 284 -24.62 7.01 -5.57
N ASP A 285 -23.88 7.95 -6.18
CA ASP A 285 -23.68 7.99 -7.63
C ASP A 285 -22.74 6.85 -8.08
N TYR A 286 -21.70 6.55 -7.29
CA TYR A 286 -20.70 5.55 -7.62
C TYR A 286 -20.46 4.55 -6.48
N TRP A 287 -20.16 3.32 -6.87
CA TRP A 287 -19.74 2.24 -5.98
C TRP A 287 -18.39 1.70 -6.42
N ARG A 288 -17.34 1.93 -5.64
CA ARG A 288 -16.00 1.38 -5.93
C ARG A 288 -15.82 0.04 -5.27
N VAL A 289 -15.35 -0.96 -6.02
CA VAL A 289 -15.08 -2.33 -5.55
C VAL A 289 -13.69 -2.81 -5.99
N VAL A 290 -13.11 -3.74 -5.23
CA VAL A 290 -11.89 -4.45 -5.61
C VAL A 290 -12.22 -5.92 -5.78
N ASN A 291 -12.00 -6.44 -6.98
CA ASN A 291 -12.15 -7.86 -7.27
C ASN A 291 -10.83 -8.60 -6.99
N SER A 292 -10.85 -9.45 -5.96
CA SER A 292 -9.74 -10.36 -5.65
C SER A 292 -9.97 -11.79 -6.14
N SER A 293 -11.10 -12.04 -6.80
CA SER A 293 -11.44 -13.35 -7.39
C SER A 293 -10.64 -13.57 -8.68
N SER A 294 -10.40 -14.83 -9.01
CA SER A 294 -9.89 -15.20 -10.34
C SER A 294 -10.97 -15.19 -11.44
N LEU A 295 -12.21 -14.87 -11.09
CA LEU A 295 -13.31 -14.71 -12.02
C LEU A 295 -13.66 -13.24 -12.18
N PRO A 296 -13.97 -12.78 -13.39
CA PRO A 296 -14.44 -11.42 -13.62
C PRO A 296 -15.66 -11.11 -12.75
N MET A 297 -15.70 -9.92 -12.18
CA MET A 297 -16.87 -9.41 -11.48
C MET A 297 -17.82 -8.78 -12.51
N THR A 298 -19.10 -9.12 -12.43
CA THR A 298 -20.16 -8.61 -13.32
C THR A 298 -21.39 -8.23 -12.51
N TYR A 299 -22.30 -7.43 -13.08
CA TYR A 299 -23.59 -7.09 -12.47
C TYR A 299 -24.40 -8.35 -12.11
N GLU A 300 -24.40 -9.36 -12.97
CA GLU A 300 -25.12 -10.61 -12.68
C GLU A 300 -24.47 -11.42 -11.56
N SER A 301 -23.12 -11.46 -11.48
CA SER A 301 -22.43 -12.13 -10.36
C SER A 301 -22.71 -11.45 -9.03
N LEU A 302 -22.72 -10.12 -8.98
CA LEU A 302 -23.09 -9.35 -7.78
C LEU A 302 -24.54 -9.62 -7.35
N LYS A 303 -25.47 -9.62 -8.28
CA LYS A 303 -26.89 -9.93 -8.01
C LYS A 303 -27.09 -11.37 -7.52
N CYS A 304 -26.35 -12.32 -8.09
CA CYS A 304 -26.39 -13.72 -7.63
C CYS A 304 -25.78 -13.88 -6.25
N GLU A 305 -24.75 -13.09 -5.90
CA GLU A 305 -24.15 -13.09 -4.56
C GLU A 305 -25.12 -12.54 -3.52
N ASN A 306 -25.70 -11.36 -3.79
CA ASN A 306 -26.69 -10.75 -2.93
C ASN A 306 -27.64 -9.83 -3.72
N SER A 307 -28.91 -10.20 -3.82
CA SER A 307 -29.91 -9.41 -4.53
C SER A 307 -30.12 -7.99 -3.96
N VAL A 308 -29.75 -7.73 -2.72
CA VAL A 308 -29.82 -6.41 -2.08
C VAL A 308 -28.93 -5.40 -2.81
N TYR A 309 -27.85 -5.83 -3.46
CA TYR A 309 -26.95 -4.94 -4.23
C TYR A 309 -27.68 -4.23 -5.38
N THR A 310 -28.74 -4.85 -5.93
CA THR A 310 -29.56 -4.22 -6.97
C THR A 310 -30.37 -3.01 -6.50
N LEU A 311 -30.41 -2.75 -5.19
CA LEU A 311 -31.12 -1.60 -4.60
C LEU A 311 -30.28 -0.33 -4.58
N PHE A 312 -28.96 -0.42 -4.83
CA PHE A 312 -28.10 0.75 -4.93
C PHE A 312 -28.29 1.43 -6.29
N ASP A 313 -28.40 2.76 -6.29
CA ASP A 313 -28.55 3.55 -7.52
C ASP A 313 -27.30 3.36 -8.43
N ALA A 314 -26.09 3.27 -7.85
CA ALA A 314 -24.87 2.98 -8.58
C ALA A 314 -24.91 1.62 -9.32
N TYR A 315 -25.60 0.60 -8.79
CA TYR A 315 -25.82 -0.65 -9.50
C TYR A 315 -26.78 -0.45 -10.69
N GLN A 316 -27.88 0.28 -10.49
CA GLN A 316 -28.93 0.47 -11.50
C GLN A 316 -28.47 1.38 -12.64
N SER A 317 -27.63 2.38 -12.35
CA SER A 317 -27.08 3.31 -13.33
C SER A 317 -25.81 2.81 -14.03
N HIS A 318 -25.33 1.62 -13.69
CA HIS A 318 -24.06 1.06 -14.21
C HIS A 318 -22.82 1.90 -13.84
N HIS A 319 -22.81 2.46 -12.62
CA HIS A 319 -21.70 3.24 -12.08
C HIS A 319 -20.92 2.47 -10.99
N ILE A 320 -20.74 1.16 -11.18
CA ILE A 320 -19.84 0.39 -10.35
C ILE A 320 -18.44 0.48 -10.95
N ILE A 321 -17.49 0.95 -10.15
CA ILE A 321 -16.07 1.06 -10.49
C ILE A 321 -15.36 -0.17 -9.93
N VAL A 322 -14.72 -0.95 -10.79
CA VAL A 322 -14.02 -2.18 -10.40
C VAL A 322 -12.51 -2.07 -10.64
N CYS A 323 -11.73 -2.54 -9.66
CA CYS A 323 -10.32 -2.87 -9.84
C CYS A 323 -10.17 -4.39 -9.78
N ASP A 324 -9.75 -5.01 -10.86
CA ASP A 324 -9.38 -6.44 -10.87
C ASP A 324 -7.89 -6.57 -10.54
N ILE A 325 -7.59 -7.07 -9.34
CA ILE A 325 -6.20 -7.16 -8.87
C ILE A 325 -5.39 -8.25 -9.60
N GLN A 326 -6.08 -9.21 -10.23
CA GLN A 326 -5.41 -10.27 -10.98
C GLN A 326 -4.91 -9.76 -12.35
N GLU A 327 -5.61 -8.79 -12.93
CA GLU A 327 -5.27 -8.23 -14.24
C GLU A 327 -4.36 -7.02 -14.12
N THR A 328 -4.58 -6.16 -13.11
CA THR A 328 -3.91 -4.86 -13.02
C THR A 328 -2.58 -4.87 -12.27
N GLY A 329 -2.28 -5.94 -11.52
CA GLY A 329 -1.12 -5.95 -10.62
C GLY A 329 -1.19 -4.88 -9.52
N TYR A 330 -2.41 -4.52 -9.11
CA TYR A 330 -2.69 -3.40 -8.20
C TYR A 330 -1.78 -3.35 -6.97
N PHE A 331 -1.61 -4.47 -6.26
CA PHE A 331 -0.78 -4.53 -5.05
C PHE A 331 0.73 -4.52 -5.32
N GLU A 332 1.15 -4.58 -6.58
CA GLU A 332 2.56 -4.57 -6.95
C GLU A 332 3.06 -3.17 -7.34
N THR A 333 2.18 -2.32 -7.90
CA THR A 333 2.62 -1.04 -8.47
C THR A 333 1.82 0.18 -8.01
N SER A 334 0.56 0.02 -7.59
CA SER A 334 -0.33 1.17 -7.33
C SER A 334 0.17 2.12 -6.22
N GLN A 335 0.93 1.59 -5.24
CA GLN A 335 1.48 2.43 -4.17
C GLN A 335 2.55 3.42 -4.68
N MET A 336 3.19 3.11 -5.82
CA MET A 336 4.16 3.99 -6.46
C MET A 336 3.52 4.90 -7.52
N GLU A 337 2.28 4.65 -7.92
CA GLU A 337 1.58 5.37 -8.98
C GLU A 337 0.31 6.07 -8.46
N PRO A 338 0.41 6.91 -7.40
CA PRO A 338 -0.75 7.61 -6.86
C PRO A 338 -1.36 8.59 -7.86
N ASP A 339 -0.54 9.15 -8.77
CA ASP A 339 -0.97 9.99 -9.87
C ASP A 339 -1.84 9.23 -10.87
N VAL A 340 -1.50 7.97 -11.19
CA VAL A 340 -2.32 7.11 -12.05
C VAL A 340 -3.63 6.72 -11.37
N LEU A 341 -3.60 6.38 -10.07
CA LEU A 341 -4.82 6.11 -9.32
C LEU A 341 -5.76 7.33 -9.29
N LEU A 342 -5.19 8.52 -9.10
CA LEU A 342 -5.94 9.77 -9.11
C LEU A 342 -6.52 10.05 -10.50
N ALA A 343 -5.72 9.86 -11.56
CA ALA A 343 -6.16 10.03 -12.95
C ALA A 343 -7.29 9.06 -13.32
N ASP A 344 -7.23 7.79 -12.87
CA ASP A 344 -8.31 6.82 -13.08
C ASP A 344 -9.62 7.31 -12.45
N PHE A 345 -9.59 7.78 -11.20
CA PHE A 345 -10.78 8.30 -10.54
C PHE A 345 -11.29 9.59 -11.19
N ILE A 346 -10.42 10.49 -11.62
CA ILE A 346 -10.84 11.70 -12.35
C ILE A 346 -11.51 11.31 -13.67
N ALA A 347 -10.94 10.35 -14.41
CA ALA A 347 -11.53 9.89 -15.67
C ALA A 347 -12.92 9.26 -15.48
N LEU A 348 -13.15 8.63 -14.34
CA LEU A 348 -14.43 7.97 -14.01
C LEU A 348 -15.46 8.93 -13.43
N PHE A 349 -15.06 9.87 -12.58
CA PHE A 349 -15.96 10.83 -11.93
C PHE A 349 -16.22 12.07 -12.79
N HIS A 350 -15.22 12.52 -13.55
CA HIS A 350 -15.22 13.74 -14.35
C HIS A 350 -14.61 13.51 -15.73
N PRO A 351 -15.22 12.66 -16.58
CA PRO A 351 -14.65 12.28 -17.88
C PRO A 351 -14.36 13.48 -18.79
N GLU A 352 -15.14 14.55 -18.70
CA GLU A 352 -14.93 15.76 -19.46
C GLU A 352 -13.68 16.54 -19.00
N VAL A 353 -13.35 16.51 -17.69
CA VAL A 353 -12.15 17.14 -17.13
C VAL A 353 -10.92 16.40 -17.61
N MET A 354 -10.94 15.07 -17.48
CA MET A 354 -9.83 14.23 -17.95
C MET A 354 -9.65 14.33 -19.47
N ALA A 355 -10.72 14.30 -20.25
CA ALA A 355 -10.65 14.44 -21.71
C ALA A 355 -10.10 15.80 -22.16
N ALA A 356 -10.34 16.86 -21.40
CA ALA A 356 -9.75 18.19 -21.67
C ALA A 356 -8.26 18.23 -21.34
N TYR A 357 -7.83 17.53 -20.30
CA TYR A 357 -6.43 17.46 -19.86
C TYR A 357 -5.59 16.48 -20.70
N GLN A 358 -6.10 15.26 -20.85
CA GLN A 358 -5.45 14.17 -21.59
C GLN A 358 -6.50 13.39 -22.41
N PRO A 359 -6.78 13.80 -23.67
CA PRO A 359 -7.87 13.26 -24.49
C PRO A 359 -7.84 11.75 -24.74
N GLU A 360 -6.66 11.13 -24.71
CA GLU A 360 -6.47 9.70 -25.00
C GLU A 360 -6.18 8.88 -23.72
N TYR A 361 -6.45 9.45 -22.51
CA TYR A 361 -6.23 8.74 -21.28
C TYR A 361 -7.07 7.46 -21.22
N GLN A 362 -6.43 6.36 -20.86
CA GLN A 362 -7.07 5.08 -20.58
C GLN A 362 -6.76 4.68 -19.15
N THR A 363 -7.77 4.30 -18.40
CA THR A 363 -7.62 3.87 -17.02
C THR A 363 -6.77 2.61 -16.93
N LYS A 364 -5.95 2.53 -15.88
CA LYS A 364 -5.03 1.41 -15.65
C LYS A 364 -5.56 0.44 -14.59
N TYR A 365 -5.99 0.97 -13.45
CA TYR A 365 -6.37 0.17 -12.29
C TYR A 365 -7.87 0.05 -12.13
N TYR A 366 -8.59 1.13 -12.38
CA TYR A 366 -10.02 1.20 -12.16
C TYR A 366 -10.77 1.44 -13.47
N GLN A 367 -11.88 0.74 -13.65
CA GLN A 367 -12.76 0.90 -14.81
C GLN A 367 -14.21 0.73 -14.41
N LEU A 368 -15.15 1.22 -15.23
CA LEU A 368 -16.56 0.87 -15.04
C LEU A 368 -16.75 -0.62 -15.29
N MET A 369 -17.56 -1.25 -14.45
CA MET A 369 -17.92 -2.65 -14.60
C MET A 369 -18.81 -2.83 -15.84
N GLU A 370 -18.51 -3.83 -16.67
CA GLU A 370 -19.28 -4.21 -17.85
C GLU A 370 -20.49 -5.10 -17.53
#